data_8cc56c6df52e17a8b95449a43dbdd51e
#
_entry.id   8cc56c6df52e17a8b95449a43dbdd51e
#
_cell.length_a   1.000
_cell.length_b   1.000
_cell.length_c   1.000
_cell.angle_alpha   90.00
_cell.angle_beta   90.00
_cell.angle_gamma   90.00
#
_symmetry.space_group_name_H-M   'P 1'
#
loop_
_entity.id
_entity.type
_entity.pdbx_description
1 polymer ?
#
loop_
_entity_poly.entity_id
_entity_poly.type
_entity_poly.pdbx_seq_one_letter_code
_entity_poly.pdbx_strand_id
1 'polypeptide(L)'
;MKKIAFVLLLLVTTITFAQNKNAKVSIEVDGVCLMCKERIEKAAIRAKRVKSAIWNVETHELKLIYDERKTNLKAIQQCIADVGHDTKEIKATDEAYNSVHPCCLYRDKDVQKDHKN
;
A
#
# COMPACT_ATOMS: atom_id res chain seq x y z
N MET A 1 -13.84 42.89 -33.90
CA MET A 1 -13.65 42.84 -32.44
C MET A 1 -14.37 41.67 -31.74
N LYS A 2 -15.54 41.25 -32.23
CA LYS A 2 -16.25 40.10 -31.62
C LYS A 2 -15.58 38.73 -31.85
N LYS A 3 -14.67 38.62 -32.82
CA LYS A 3 -13.96 37.37 -33.13
C LYS A 3 -12.74 37.07 -32.21
N ILE A 4 -12.23 38.11 -31.54
CA ILE A 4 -11.06 37.97 -30.66
C ILE A 4 -11.46 37.39 -29.30
N ALA A 5 -12.69 37.68 -28.82
CA ALA A 5 -13.20 37.15 -27.57
C ALA A 5 -13.48 35.64 -27.62
N PHE A 6 -13.74 35.09 -28.81
CA PHE A 6 -14.02 33.65 -29.00
C PHE A 6 -12.75 32.80 -29.00
N VAL A 7 -11.61 33.36 -29.38
CA VAL A 7 -10.32 32.63 -29.42
C VAL A 7 -9.71 32.51 -28.02
N LEU A 8 -10.04 33.44 -27.10
CA LEU A 8 -9.54 33.39 -25.73
C LEU A 8 -10.25 32.32 -24.86
N LEU A 9 -11.42 31.87 -25.28
CA LEU A 9 -12.23 30.91 -24.53
C LEU A 9 -11.81 29.45 -24.78
N LEU A 10 -10.97 29.21 -25.78
CA LEU A 10 -10.54 27.88 -26.19
C LEU A 10 -9.18 27.44 -25.58
N LEU A 11 -8.59 28.26 -24.72
CA LEU A 11 -7.33 27.96 -24.03
C LEU A 11 -7.54 27.51 -22.58
N VAL A 12 -8.70 26.89 -22.28
CA VAL A 12 -8.77 26.06 -21.06
C VAL A 12 -8.06 24.75 -21.38
N THR A 13 -6.74 24.78 -21.26
CA THR A 13 -5.95 23.55 -21.25
C THR A 13 -6.41 22.72 -20.06
N THR A 14 -7.24 21.73 -20.31
CA THR A 14 -7.54 20.70 -19.32
C THR A 14 -6.23 19.99 -19.03
N ILE A 15 -5.61 20.30 -17.89
CA ILE A 15 -4.47 19.53 -17.40
C ILE A 15 -5.03 18.18 -16.94
N THR A 16 -5.05 17.20 -17.85
CA THR A 16 -5.39 15.83 -17.52
C THR A 16 -4.13 15.17 -16.98
N PHE A 17 -4.11 14.89 -15.68
CA PHE A 17 -3.09 14.01 -15.11
C PHE A 17 -3.35 12.60 -15.62
N ALA A 18 -2.46 12.10 -16.48
CA ALA A 18 -2.51 10.72 -16.95
C ALA A 18 -2.18 9.79 -15.78
N GLN A 19 -3.13 8.96 -15.36
CA GLN A 19 -2.91 7.91 -14.38
C GLN A 19 -2.06 6.80 -14.97
N ASN A 20 -1.20 6.20 -14.15
CA ASN A 20 -0.23 5.19 -14.58
C ASN A 20 -0.77 3.77 -14.37
N LYS A 21 -0.75 3.00 -15.44
CA LYS A 21 -1.06 1.57 -15.45
C LYS A 21 -0.11 0.76 -14.56
N ASN A 22 1.13 1.22 -14.39
CA ASN A 22 2.20 0.57 -13.63
C ASN A 22 2.79 1.54 -12.61
N ALA A 23 1.97 2.11 -11.75
CA ALA A 23 2.42 3.01 -10.70
C ALA A 23 3.31 2.24 -9.71
N LYS A 24 4.47 2.80 -9.39
CA LYS A 24 5.43 2.26 -8.43
C LYS A 24 5.42 3.11 -7.17
N VAL A 25 5.24 2.47 -6.03
CA VAL A 25 5.25 3.15 -4.74
C VAL A 25 5.86 2.24 -3.67
N SER A 26 6.46 2.87 -2.67
CA SER A 26 6.95 2.20 -1.47
C SER A 26 6.19 2.74 -0.27
N ILE A 27 5.66 1.84 0.55
CA ILE A 27 4.96 2.18 1.79
C ILE A 27 5.55 1.40 2.96
N GLU A 28 5.45 1.96 4.15
CA GLU A 28 5.83 1.25 5.37
C GLU A 28 4.69 0.34 5.84
N VAL A 29 5.03 -0.92 6.12
CA VAL A 29 4.10 -1.92 6.67
C VAL A 29 4.79 -2.63 7.83
N ASP A 30 4.15 -2.66 8.98
CA ASP A 30 4.71 -3.26 10.19
C ASP A 30 4.65 -4.79 10.15
N GLY A 31 5.77 -5.39 10.51
CA GLY A 31 5.97 -6.83 10.59
C GLY A 31 7.37 -7.12 11.13
N VAL A 32 7.68 -8.39 11.41
CA VAL A 32 8.98 -8.77 12.02
C VAL A 32 9.63 -9.99 11.40
N CYS A 33 8.93 -10.79 10.61
CA CYS A 33 9.43 -12.10 10.19
C CYS A 33 9.04 -12.45 8.75
N LEU A 34 9.59 -13.56 8.25
CA LEU A 34 9.29 -14.07 6.92
C LEU A 34 7.83 -14.53 6.77
N MET A 35 7.20 -14.96 7.85
CA MET A 35 5.75 -15.26 7.83
C MET A 35 4.92 -13.99 7.67
N CYS A 36 5.36 -12.89 8.27
CA CYS A 36 4.76 -11.57 8.05
C CYS A 36 4.91 -11.16 6.58
N LYS A 37 6.11 -11.34 6.01
CA LYS A 37 6.38 -11.06 4.60
C LYS A 37 5.40 -11.77 3.69
N GLU A 38 5.23 -13.06 3.86
CA GLU A 38 4.32 -13.88 3.05
C GLU A 38 2.87 -13.37 3.17
N ARG A 39 2.41 -13.08 4.38
CA ARG A 39 1.06 -12.59 4.63
C ARG A 39 0.82 -11.21 4.03
N ILE A 40 1.76 -10.29 4.21
CA ILE A 40 1.68 -8.94 3.66
C ILE A 40 1.63 -8.98 2.14
N GLU A 41 2.52 -9.72 1.52
CA GLU A 41 2.60 -9.81 0.05
C GLU A 41 1.36 -10.47 -0.54
N LYS A 42 0.85 -11.53 0.08
CA LYS A 42 -0.39 -12.17 -0.36
C LYS A 42 -1.60 -11.23 -0.24
N ALA A 43 -1.70 -10.51 0.86
CA ALA A 43 -2.80 -9.56 1.07
C ALA A 43 -2.78 -8.45 0.02
N ALA A 44 -1.60 -7.90 -0.25
CA ALA A 44 -1.42 -6.86 -1.27
C ALA A 44 -1.78 -7.36 -2.67
N ILE A 45 -1.35 -8.56 -3.05
CA ILE A 45 -1.65 -9.16 -4.36
C ILE A 45 -3.15 -9.49 -4.51
N ARG A 46 -3.83 -9.83 -3.42
CA ARG A 46 -5.29 -10.05 -3.43
C ARG A 46 -6.08 -8.77 -3.68
N ALA A 47 -5.51 -7.63 -3.34
CA ALA A 47 -6.08 -6.36 -3.76
C ALA A 47 -6.07 -6.32 -5.29
N LYS A 48 -7.23 -6.16 -5.89
CA LYS A 48 -7.36 -6.22 -7.36
C LYS A 48 -6.43 -5.19 -8.02
N ARG A 49 -5.80 -5.57 -9.13
CA ARG A 49 -4.94 -4.70 -9.95
C ARG A 49 -3.59 -4.36 -9.34
N VAL A 50 -3.15 -5.11 -8.36
CA VAL A 50 -1.76 -5.11 -7.88
C VAL A 50 -0.98 -6.14 -8.70
N LYS A 51 0.12 -5.71 -9.29
CA LYS A 51 0.95 -6.55 -10.17
C LYS A 51 2.16 -7.14 -9.45
N SER A 52 2.67 -6.42 -8.47
CA SER A 52 3.82 -6.84 -7.69
C SER A 52 3.75 -6.26 -6.28
N ALA A 53 4.14 -7.06 -5.31
CA ALA A 53 4.24 -6.64 -3.90
C ALA A 53 5.42 -7.37 -3.28
N ILE A 54 6.44 -6.63 -2.87
CA ILE A 54 7.66 -7.15 -2.25
C ILE A 54 7.93 -6.39 -0.95
N TRP A 55 7.87 -7.09 0.17
CA TRP A 55 8.11 -6.52 1.49
C TRP A 55 9.50 -6.90 2.01
N ASN A 56 10.21 -5.92 2.56
CA ASN A 56 11.53 -6.12 3.13
C ASN A 56 11.43 -6.24 4.66
N VAL A 57 11.88 -7.37 5.20
CA VAL A 57 11.82 -7.67 6.63
C VAL A 57 12.70 -6.75 7.48
N GLU A 58 13.77 -6.20 6.92
CA GLU A 58 14.70 -5.32 7.64
C GLU A 58 14.22 -3.87 7.67
N THR A 59 13.75 -3.37 6.53
CA THR A 59 13.34 -1.98 6.39
C THR A 59 11.85 -1.76 6.62
N HIS A 60 11.04 -2.82 6.60
CA HIS A 60 9.57 -2.80 6.64
C HIS A 60 8.93 -2.10 5.43
N GLU A 61 9.70 -1.90 4.38
CA GLU A 61 9.24 -1.24 3.17
C GLU A 61 8.55 -2.25 2.26
N LEU A 62 7.34 -1.93 1.83
CA LEU A 62 6.59 -2.68 0.82
C LEU A 62 6.66 -1.94 -0.50
N LYS A 63 7.31 -2.56 -1.48
CA LYS A 63 7.37 -2.05 -2.85
C LYS A 63 6.21 -2.61 -3.66
N LEU A 64 5.40 -1.72 -4.19
CA LEU A 64 4.19 -2.05 -4.95
C LEU A 64 4.30 -1.57 -6.40
N ILE A 65 3.75 -2.38 -7.29
CA ILE A 65 3.42 -1.98 -8.66
C ILE A 65 1.95 -2.28 -8.86
N TYR A 66 1.16 -1.27 -9.19
CA TYR A 66 -0.29 -1.42 -9.34
C TYR A 66 -0.85 -0.49 -10.40
N ASP A 67 -2.05 -0.81 -10.88
CA ASP A 67 -2.76 0.01 -11.86
C ASP A 67 -3.59 1.09 -11.15
N GLU A 68 -3.04 2.31 -11.05
CA GLU A 68 -3.69 3.41 -10.35
C GLU A 68 -4.95 3.93 -11.04
N ARG A 69 -5.20 3.49 -12.27
CA ARG A 69 -6.44 3.81 -12.98
C ARG A 69 -7.64 3.02 -12.45
N LYS A 70 -7.37 1.87 -11.80
CA LYS A 70 -8.38 0.88 -11.41
C LYS A 70 -8.44 0.59 -9.92
N THR A 71 -7.39 0.94 -9.18
CA THR A 71 -7.32 0.80 -7.73
C THR A 71 -6.57 1.99 -7.13
N ASN A 72 -6.52 2.05 -5.81
CA ASN A 72 -5.81 3.10 -5.09
C ASN A 72 -5.06 2.50 -3.90
N LEU A 73 -4.11 3.28 -3.39
CA LEU A 73 -3.25 2.86 -2.29
C LEU A 73 -4.04 2.56 -1.01
N LYS A 74 -5.10 3.31 -0.75
CA LYS A 74 -5.95 3.11 0.42
C LYS A 74 -6.61 1.72 0.42
N ALA A 75 -7.11 1.28 -0.74
CA ALA A 75 -7.72 -0.04 -0.89
C ALA A 75 -6.69 -1.17 -0.64
N ILE A 76 -5.46 -0.99 -1.13
CA ILE A 76 -4.36 -1.92 -0.90
C ILE A 76 -3.99 -1.99 0.58
N GLN A 77 -3.85 -0.84 1.23
CA GLN A 77 -3.57 -0.75 2.67
C GLN A 77 -4.67 -1.40 3.52
N GLN A 78 -5.92 -1.24 3.11
CA GLN A 78 -7.04 -1.87 3.81
C GLN A 78 -6.95 -3.40 3.75
N CYS A 79 -6.61 -3.97 2.61
CA CYS A 79 -6.41 -5.42 2.48
C CYS A 79 -5.29 -5.94 3.40
N ILE A 80 -4.22 -5.17 3.55
CA ILE A 80 -3.09 -5.50 4.42
C ILE A 80 -3.50 -5.41 5.90
N ALA A 81 -4.22 -4.36 6.27
CA ALA A 81 -4.73 -4.18 7.63
C ALA A 81 -5.72 -5.29 8.01
N ASP A 82 -6.56 -5.71 7.08
CA ASP A 82 -7.56 -6.77 7.30
C ASP A 82 -6.93 -8.12 7.67
N VAL A 83 -5.69 -8.36 7.30
CA VAL A 83 -4.95 -9.58 7.68
C VAL A 83 -4.02 -9.39 8.88
N GLY A 84 -4.09 -8.24 9.54
CA GLY A 84 -3.44 -8.01 10.82
C GLY A 84 -2.18 -7.15 10.80
N HIS A 85 -1.81 -6.52 9.68
CA HIS A 85 -0.62 -5.69 9.58
C HIS A 85 -0.95 -4.20 9.46
N ASP A 86 -0.32 -3.40 10.33
CA ASP A 86 -0.48 -1.95 10.30
C ASP A 86 0.24 -1.36 9.10
N THR A 87 -0.43 -0.43 8.43
CA THR A 87 0.20 0.46 7.46
C THR A 87 0.27 1.86 8.05
N LYS A 88 0.98 2.78 7.39
CA LYS A 88 1.12 4.15 7.89
C LYS A 88 -0.23 4.86 8.09
N GLU A 89 -1.17 4.65 7.20
CA GLU A 89 -2.47 5.35 7.22
C GLU A 89 -3.61 4.51 7.81
N ILE A 90 -3.51 3.18 7.72
CA ILE A 90 -4.56 2.27 8.16
C ILE A 90 -3.95 1.24 9.11
N LYS A 91 -4.47 1.20 10.33
CA LYS A 91 -4.06 0.21 11.32
C LYS A 91 -4.97 -1.01 11.31
N ALA A 92 -4.40 -2.17 11.55
CA ALA A 92 -5.16 -3.39 11.76
C ALA A 92 -5.98 -3.27 13.04
N THR A 93 -7.20 -3.82 13.03
CA THR A 93 -7.99 -3.98 14.24
C THR A 93 -7.29 -4.95 15.21
N ASP A 94 -7.58 -4.86 16.49
CA ASP A 94 -7.02 -5.78 17.48
C ASP A 94 -7.39 -7.22 17.16
N GLU A 95 -8.59 -7.46 16.68
CA GLU A 95 -9.05 -8.78 16.26
C GLU A 95 -8.21 -9.34 15.11
N ALA A 96 -8.00 -8.56 14.07
CA ALA A 96 -7.16 -8.96 12.92
C ALA A 96 -5.70 -9.15 13.35
N TYR A 97 -5.17 -8.25 14.14
CA TYR A 97 -3.82 -8.35 14.67
C TYR A 97 -3.62 -9.62 15.50
N ASN A 98 -4.55 -9.93 16.41
CA ASN A 98 -4.44 -11.10 17.26
C ASN A 98 -4.64 -12.43 16.53
N SER A 99 -5.08 -12.40 15.27
CA SER A 99 -5.24 -13.59 14.44
C SER A 99 -3.93 -14.05 13.78
N VAL A 100 -2.86 -13.24 13.81
CA VAL A 100 -1.58 -13.61 13.22
C VAL A 100 -0.86 -14.67 14.06
N HIS A 101 0.08 -15.39 13.45
CA HIS A 101 0.91 -16.35 14.17
C HIS A 101 1.68 -15.65 15.31
N PRO A 102 1.88 -16.30 16.48
CA PRO A 102 2.56 -15.67 17.62
C PRO A 102 3.90 -15.05 17.30
N CYS A 103 4.69 -15.62 16.39
CA CYS A 103 5.96 -15.04 15.97
C CYS A 103 5.82 -13.75 15.15
N CYS A 104 4.61 -13.43 14.71
CA CYS A 104 4.28 -12.24 13.92
C CYS A 104 3.62 -11.13 14.75
N LEU A 105 3.55 -11.26 16.06
CA LEU A 105 3.01 -10.22 16.94
C LEU A 105 3.97 -9.04 17.04
N TYR A 106 4.10 -8.30 15.96
CA TYR A 106 5.09 -7.24 15.77
C TYR A 106 4.92 -6.04 16.69
N ARG A 107 3.75 -5.87 17.34
CA ARG A 107 3.53 -4.84 18.35
C ARG A 107 4.16 -5.20 19.69
N ASP A 108 4.48 -6.48 19.90
CA ASP A 108 5.11 -6.98 21.12
C ASP A 108 6.63 -6.75 21.05
N LYS A 109 7.18 -6.05 22.04
CA LYS A 109 8.59 -5.73 22.11
C LYS A 109 9.50 -6.94 22.27
N ASP A 110 9.02 -7.99 22.94
CA ASP A 110 9.78 -9.22 23.12
C ASP A 110 9.91 -9.97 21.79
N VAL A 111 8.82 -10.02 21.00
CA VAL A 111 8.84 -10.58 19.64
C VAL A 111 9.80 -9.81 18.75
N GLN A 112 9.78 -8.47 18.83
CA GLN A 112 10.70 -7.62 18.08
C GLN A 112 12.17 -7.92 18.41
N LYS A 113 12.48 -8.13 19.68
CA LYS A 113 13.84 -8.48 20.13
C LYS A 113 14.31 -9.82 19.57
N ASP A 114 13.45 -10.83 19.59
CA ASP A 114 13.77 -12.18 19.12
C ASP A 114 14.16 -12.21 17.65
N HIS A 115 13.65 -11.26 16.87
CA HIS A 115 13.93 -11.15 15.43
C HIS A 115 15.08 -10.22 15.06
N LYS A 116 15.67 -9.52 16.04
CA LYS A 116 16.82 -8.64 15.81
C LYS A 116 18.18 -9.30 15.96
N ASN A 117 18.23 -10.52 16.41
CA ASN A 117 19.46 -11.28 16.63
C ASN A 117 19.84 -12.12 15.42
#